data_70d7148770c699339a35433e5f0ad909
#
_entry.id   70d7148770c699339a35433e5f0ad909
#
_cell.length_a   1.000
_cell.length_b   1.000
_cell.length_c   1.000
_cell.angle_alpha   90.00
_cell.angle_beta   90.00
_cell.angle_gamma   90.00
#
_symmetry.space_group_name_H-M   'P 1'
#
loop_
_entity.id
_entity.type
_entity.pdbx_description
1 polymer ?
#
loop_
_entity_poly.entity_id
_entity_poly.type
_entity_poly.pdbx_seq_one_letter_code
_entity_poly.pdbx_strand_id
1 'polypeptide(L)'
;MAKKLKTIVCGAWVVSLLPLLATIFEKWLEQKFFSDPNAVATTAFNNIVVLGQQRWFHFALVFLTGIVIGVSLDWLTRKSDENKASRLRHLGSNFRRLSDSIKTQTEVRSEWPNNIRDLKPDIVSAFISAEKFGLWVPGERAYQLPDASFLCEYLRFIGKLLEDGHFGEANREALAWKRYFERAKAG
;
A
#
# COMPACT_ATOMS: atom_id res chain seq x y z
N MET A 1 16.36 -1.76 -4.58
CA MET A 1 17.18 -0.55 -4.83
C MET A 1 16.42 0.56 -5.56
N ALA A 2 15.59 0.30 -6.55
CA ALA A 2 14.87 1.34 -7.32
C ALA A 2 13.92 2.25 -6.52
N LYS A 3 13.29 1.77 -5.43
CA LYS A 3 12.43 2.60 -4.56
C LYS A 3 13.20 3.68 -3.80
N LYS A 4 14.42 3.37 -3.31
CA LYS A 4 15.25 4.35 -2.60
C LYS A 4 15.76 5.46 -3.54
N LEU A 5 16.01 5.14 -4.80
CA LEU A 5 16.44 6.13 -5.79
C LEU A 5 15.33 7.14 -6.12
N LYS A 6 14.07 6.69 -6.24
CA LYS A 6 12.92 7.58 -6.46
C LYS A 6 12.72 8.58 -5.32
N THR A 7 12.89 8.15 -4.07
CA THR A 7 12.74 9.03 -2.90
C THR A 7 13.84 10.09 -2.86
N ILE A 8 15.07 9.72 -3.21
CA ILE A 8 16.21 10.67 -3.25
C ILE A 8 16.03 11.69 -4.40
N VAL A 9 15.58 11.25 -5.56
CA VAL A 9 15.33 12.13 -6.72
C VAL A 9 14.18 13.10 -6.43
N CYS A 10 13.06 12.65 -5.86
CA CYS A 10 11.98 13.56 -5.44
C CYS A 10 12.43 14.55 -4.37
N GLY A 11 13.25 14.13 -3.40
CA GLY A 11 13.81 15.02 -2.39
C GLY A 11 14.70 16.11 -2.99
N ALA A 12 15.53 15.76 -3.97
CA ALA A 12 16.40 16.72 -4.64
C ALA A 12 15.63 17.79 -5.45
N TRP A 13 14.53 17.39 -6.11
CA TRP A 13 13.67 18.35 -6.84
C TRP A 13 12.93 19.30 -5.92
N VAL A 14 12.45 18.82 -4.75
CA VAL A 14 11.79 19.67 -3.76
C VAL A 14 12.78 20.69 -3.18
N VAL A 15 14.01 20.28 -2.90
CA VAL A 15 15.07 21.16 -2.38
C VAL A 15 15.45 22.25 -3.39
N SER A 16 15.44 21.95 -4.69
CA SER A 16 15.73 22.96 -5.72
C SER A 16 14.59 23.95 -5.97
N LEU A 17 13.34 23.59 -5.66
CA LEU A 17 12.17 24.49 -5.79
C LEU A 17 11.96 25.37 -4.55
N LEU A 18 12.50 25.02 -3.40
CA LEU A 18 12.36 25.76 -2.14
C LEU A 18 12.89 27.20 -2.21
N PRO A 19 14.06 27.51 -2.82
CA PRO A 19 14.53 28.88 -2.95
C PRO A 19 13.58 29.74 -3.79
N LEU A 20 12.97 29.15 -4.82
CA LEU A 20 12.01 29.83 -5.69
C LEU A 20 10.70 30.15 -4.95
N LEU A 21 10.21 29.21 -4.13
CA LEU A 21 9.05 29.41 -3.28
C LEU A 21 9.34 30.42 -2.16
N ALA A 22 10.54 30.40 -1.58
CA ALA A 22 10.96 31.37 -0.58
C ALA A 22 10.97 32.80 -1.12
N THR A 23 11.51 33.02 -2.33
CA THR A 23 11.53 34.34 -2.98
C THR A 23 10.14 34.81 -3.39
N ILE A 24 9.24 33.92 -3.82
CA ILE A 24 7.85 34.27 -4.12
C ILE A 24 7.10 34.64 -2.83
N PHE A 25 7.33 33.89 -1.76
CA PHE A 25 6.71 34.15 -0.46
C PHE A 25 7.22 35.44 0.18
N GLU A 26 8.51 35.74 0.03
CA GLU A 26 9.13 37.00 0.48
C GLU A 26 8.52 38.21 -0.23
N LYS A 27 8.41 38.17 -1.58
CA LYS A 27 7.76 39.21 -2.37
C LYS A 27 6.26 39.37 -2.04
N TRP A 28 5.57 38.24 -1.78
CA TRP A 28 4.16 38.26 -1.38
C TRP A 28 3.97 38.89 0.00
N LEU A 29 4.86 38.60 0.96
CA LEU A 29 4.88 39.21 2.29
C LEU A 29 5.17 40.71 2.21
N GLU A 30 6.19 41.11 1.45
CA GLU A 30 6.51 42.52 1.20
C GLU A 30 5.30 43.26 0.66
N GLN A 31 4.62 42.72 -0.35
CA GLN A 31 3.48 43.37 -1.01
C GLN A 31 2.25 43.47 -0.11
N LYS A 32 2.02 42.50 0.79
CA LYS A 32 0.81 42.44 1.61
C LYS A 32 0.93 43.14 2.95
N PHE A 33 2.13 43.23 3.54
CA PHE A 33 2.35 43.74 4.89
C PHE A 33 3.12 45.08 4.94
N PHE A 34 3.85 45.46 3.89
CA PHE A 34 4.61 46.70 3.85
C PHE A 34 3.95 47.85 3.09
N SER A 35 2.72 47.67 2.67
CA SER A 35 1.92 48.79 2.08
C SER A 35 1.39 49.76 3.12
N ASP A 36 1.56 49.52 4.44
CA ASP A 36 1.06 50.41 5.48
C ASP A 36 2.17 50.75 6.50
N PRO A 37 2.81 51.95 6.41
CA PRO A 37 3.99 52.30 7.19
C PRO A 37 3.73 52.60 8.69
N ASN A 38 2.50 52.55 9.17
CA ASN A 38 2.14 52.98 10.51
C ASN A 38 1.81 51.87 11.52
N ALA A 39 2.02 50.60 11.20
CA ALA A 39 1.68 49.52 12.14
C ALA A 39 2.82 49.22 13.10
N VAL A 40 2.52 49.22 14.40
CA VAL A 40 3.39 48.88 15.53
C VAL A 40 4.02 47.46 15.44
N ALA A 41 3.57 46.65 14.52
CA ALA A 41 4.13 45.35 14.16
C ALA A 41 5.52 45.42 13.46
N THR A 42 5.94 46.60 13.01
CA THR A 42 7.13 46.79 12.17
C THR A 42 8.43 46.43 12.89
N THR A 43 8.53 46.59 14.19
CA THR A 43 9.81 46.32 14.91
C THR A 43 10.09 44.82 15.07
N ALA A 44 9.08 44.05 15.40
CA ALA A 44 9.23 42.58 15.49
C ALA A 44 9.47 41.97 14.12
N PHE A 45 8.79 42.52 13.08
CA PHE A 45 8.90 42.06 11.71
C PHE A 45 10.23 42.44 11.06
N ASN A 46 10.78 43.64 11.33
CA ASN A 46 12.10 44.04 10.89
C ASN A 46 13.21 43.12 11.47
N ASN A 47 13.06 42.66 12.69
CA ASN A 47 14.00 41.70 13.28
C ASN A 47 13.93 40.34 12.59
N ILE A 48 12.74 39.90 12.18
CA ILE A 48 12.56 38.64 11.42
C ILE A 48 13.12 38.79 10.00
N VAL A 49 12.91 39.93 9.34
CA VAL A 49 13.45 40.21 8.00
C VAL A 49 14.98 40.26 8.04
N VAL A 50 15.59 40.93 9.04
CA VAL A 50 17.04 40.95 9.20
C VAL A 50 17.61 39.55 9.47
N LEU A 51 16.94 38.73 10.27
CA LEU A 51 17.28 37.32 10.46
C LEU A 51 17.12 36.52 9.15
N GLY A 52 16.05 36.81 8.38
CA GLY A 52 15.81 36.18 7.07
C GLY A 52 16.85 36.52 6.01
N GLN A 53 17.53 37.68 6.09
CA GLN A 53 18.61 38.06 5.18
C GLN A 53 19.94 37.34 5.51
N GLN A 54 20.07 36.73 6.67
CA GLN A 54 21.28 35.96 7.00
C GLN A 54 21.25 34.63 6.24
N ARG A 55 22.25 34.38 5.39
CA ARG A 55 22.38 33.16 4.57
C ARG A 55 22.22 31.86 5.35
N TRP A 56 22.70 31.80 6.59
CA TRP A 56 22.59 30.64 7.44
C TRP A 56 21.14 30.32 7.85
N PHE A 57 20.26 31.35 7.97
CA PHE A 57 18.84 31.15 8.30
C PHE A 57 18.12 30.44 7.15
N HIS A 58 18.42 30.82 5.90
CA HIS A 58 17.87 30.14 4.74
C HIS A 58 18.31 28.66 4.69
N PHE A 59 19.59 28.39 4.98
CA PHE A 59 20.08 27.02 5.05
C PHE A 59 19.39 26.22 6.17
N ALA A 60 19.22 26.80 7.36
CA ALA A 60 18.53 26.14 8.47
C ALA A 60 17.07 25.85 8.13
N LEU A 61 16.36 26.78 7.49
CA LEU A 61 14.98 26.64 7.09
C LEU A 61 14.81 25.57 6.01
N VAL A 62 15.66 25.53 5.02
CA VAL A 62 15.70 24.50 3.97
C VAL A 62 15.97 23.13 4.60
N PHE A 63 16.92 23.05 5.52
CA PHE A 63 17.29 21.81 6.20
C PHE A 63 16.12 21.27 7.06
N LEU A 64 15.49 22.13 7.86
CA LEU A 64 14.32 21.77 8.68
C LEU A 64 13.15 21.31 7.80
N THR A 65 12.88 22.02 6.71
CA THR A 65 11.82 21.64 5.77
C THR A 65 12.10 20.27 5.14
N GLY A 66 13.36 20.03 4.77
CA GLY A 66 13.80 18.73 4.25
C GLY A 66 13.59 17.58 5.25
N ILE A 67 13.89 17.81 6.54
CA ILE A 67 13.64 16.83 7.61
C ILE A 67 12.14 16.57 7.76
N VAL A 68 11.30 17.60 7.82
CA VAL A 68 9.85 17.46 7.99
C VAL A 68 9.25 16.67 6.81
N ILE A 69 9.64 17.00 5.58
CA ILE A 69 9.19 16.26 4.39
C ILE A 69 9.66 14.80 4.44
N GLY A 70 10.93 14.56 4.79
CA GLY A 70 11.50 13.21 4.88
C GLY A 70 10.77 12.35 5.90
N VAL A 71 10.54 12.88 7.11
CA VAL A 71 9.79 12.18 8.17
C VAL A 71 8.34 11.94 7.76
N SER A 72 7.69 12.92 7.14
CA SER A 72 6.29 12.78 6.69
C SER A 72 6.14 11.71 5.60
N LEU A 73 7.08 11.64 4.66
CA LEU A 73 7.09 10.62 3.61
C LEU A 73 7.36 9.22 4.18
N ASP A 74 8.29 9.08 5.12
CA ASP A 74 8.57 7.80 5.78
C ASP A 74 7.34 7.34 6.59
N TRP A 75 6.68 8.24 7.32
CA TRP A 75 5.45 7.93 8.06
C TRP A 75 4.30 7.51 7.13
N LEU A 76 4.09 8.20 6.00
CA LEU A 76 3.07 7.85 5.02
C LEU A 76 3.33 6.48 4.37
N THR A 77 4.58 6.18 4.05
CA THR A 77 4.95 4.88 3.47
C THR A 77 4.75 3.74 4.47
N ARG A 78 5.17 3.91 5.72
CA ARG A 78 4.94 2.91 6.79
C ARG A 78 3.46 2.65 7.02
N LYS A 79 2.65 3.70 7.14
CA LYS A 79 1.21 3.57 7.31
C LYS A 79 0.53 2.87 6.13
N SER A 80 0.99 3.13 4.90
CA SER A 80 0.53 2.43 3.71
C SER A 80 0.87 0.95 3.73
N ASP A 81 2.10 0.60 4.13
CA ASP A 81 2.55 -0.79 4.20
C ASP A 81 1.84 -1.57 5.33
N GLU A 82 1.61 -0.96 6.48
CA GLU A 82 0.82 -1.53 7.59
C GLU A 82 -0.63 -1.81 7.17
N ASN A 83 -1.27 -0.84 6.49
CA ASN A 83 -2.62 -1.02 5.97
C ASN A 83 -2.68 -2.16 4.94
N LYS A 84 -1.69 -2.27 4.06
CA LYS A 84 -1.58 -3.36 3.09
C LYS A 84 -1.39 -4.71 3.80
N ALA A 85 -0.51 -4.77 4.79
CA ALA A 85 -0.29 -5.98 5.57
C ALA A 85 -1.55 -6.42 6.32
N SER A 86 -2.27 -5.49 6.95
CA SER A 86 -3.55 -5.76 7.61
C SER A 86 -4.59 -6.34 6.65
N ARG A 87 -4.75 -5.74 5.47
CA ARG A 87 -5.68 -6.24 4.44
C ARG A 87 -5.31 -7.62 3.93
N LEU A 88 -4.01 -7.91 3.77
CA LEU A 88 -3.55 -9.23 3.34
C LEU A 88 -3.79 -10.29 4.42
N ARG A 89 -3.60 -9.97 5.71
CA ARG A 89 -3.95 -10.89 6.81
C ARG A 89 -5.45 -11.17 6.85
N HIS A 90 -6.28 -10.15 6.67
CA HIS A 90 -7.73 -10.32 6.59
C HIS A 90 -8.15 -11.20 5.39
N LEU A 91 -7.49 -11.03 4.26
CA LEU A 91 -7.69 -11.91 3.09
C LEU A 91 -7.30 -13.35 3.42
N GLY A 92 -6.20 -13.57 4.16
CA GLY A 92 -5.77 -14.87 4.64
C GLY A 92 -6.84 -15.56 5.50
N SER A 93 -7.38 -14.83 6.47
CA SER A 93 -8.49 -15.31 7.30
C SER A 93 -9.73 -15.68 6.48
N ASN A 94 -10.07 -14.85 5.48
CA ASN A 94 -11.18 -15.16 4.58
C ASN A 94 -10.92 -16.44 3.76
N PHE A 95 -9.71 -16.63 3.25
CA PHE A 95 -9.35 -17.84 2.51
C PHE A 95 -9.49 -19.09 3.37
N ARG A 96 -9.02 -19.05 4.62
CA ARG A 96 -9.17 -20.18 5.54
C ARG A 96 -10.63 -20.49 5.83
N ARG A 97 -11.41 -19.46 6.15
CA ARG A 97 -12.86 -19.62 6.40
C ARG A 97 -13.57 -20.25 5.18
N LEU A 98 -13.23 -19.81 3.98
CA LEU A 98 -13.78 -20.38 2.75
C LEU A 98 -13.36 -21.85 2.58
N SER A 99 -12.09 -22.17 2.81
CA SER A 99 -11.62 -23.56 2.78
C SER A 99 -12.42 -24.46 3.73
N ASP A 100 -12.60 -24.02 4.98
CA ASP A 100 -13.35 -24.78 5.98
C ASP A 100 -14.85 -24.93 5.58
N SER A 101 -15.45 -23.86 5.05
CA SER A 101 -16.83 -23.89 4.57
C SER A 101 -17.02 -24.85 3.39
N ILE A 102 -16.08 -24.84 2.42
CA ILE A 102 -16.11 -25.77 1.28
C ILE A 102 -15.97 -27.21 1.77
N LYS A 103 -15.02 -27.47 2.68
CA LYS A 103 -14.81 -28.79 3.26
C LYS A 103 -16.07 -29.31 3.95
N THR A 104 -16.69 -28.51 4.82
CA THR A 104 -17.94 -28.88 5.51
C THR A 104 -19.05 -29.18 4.51
N GLN A 105 -19.23 -28.40 3.45
CA GLN A 105 -20.25 -28.63 2.45
C GLN A 105 -19.99 -29.89 1.61
N THR A 106 -18.73 -30.19 1.29
CA THR A 106 -18.36 -31.40 0.54
C THR A 106 -18.46 -32.66 1.38
N GLU A 107 -18.26 -32.59 2.69
CA GLU A 107 -18.49 -33.70 3.63
C GLU A 107 -19.99 -34.06 3.78
N VAL A 108 -20.87 -33.05 3.67
CA VAL A 108 -22.33 -33.25 3.83
C VAL A 108 -23.00 -33.69 2.54
N ARG A 109 -22.45 -33.31 1.37
CA ARG A 109 -23.04 -33.60 0.07
C ARG A 109 -21.95 -34.07 -0.90
N SER A 110 -22.14 -35.19 -1.52
CA SER A 110 -21.15 -35.85 -2.40
C SER A 110 -20.96 -35.22 -3.78
N GLU A 111 -21.74 -34.19 -4.15
CA GLU A 111 -21.74 -33.65 -5.49
C GLU A 111 -21.00 -32.30 -5.57
N TRP A 112 -19.75 -32.34 -5.89
CA TRP A 112 -18.95 -31.22 -6.37
C TRP A 112 -19.15 -31.05 -7.90
N PRO A 113 -19.34 -29.86 -8.45
CA PRO A 113 -19.25 -28.51 -7.87
C PRO A 113 -20.59 -27.89 -7.46
N ASN A 114 -21.73 -28.60 -7.53
CA ASN A 114 -23.06 -28.04 -7.27
C ASN A 114 -23.22 -27.55 -5.81
N ASN A 115 -22.52 -28.18 -4.91
CA ASN A 115 -22.64 -27.91 -3.48
C ASN A 115 -22.00 -26.59 -3.03
N ILE A 116 -21.06 -26.04 -3.82
CA ILE A 116 -20.43 -24.75 -3.50
C ILE A 116 -21.09 -23.57 -4.23
N ARG A 117 -22.24 -23.81 -4.86
CA ARG A 117 -22.95 -22.76 -5.61
C ARG A 117 -23.20 -21.52 -4.76
N ASP A 118 -23.55 -21.72 -3.49
CA ASP A 118 -23.82 -20.63 -2.55
C ASP A 118 -22.56 -19.92 -2.08
N LEU A 119 -21.40 -20.60 -2.10
CA LEU A 119 -20.10 -20.01 -1.75
C LEU A 119 -19.39 -19.36 -2.92
N LYS A 120 -19.86 -19.59 -4.14
CA LYS A 120 -19.22 -19.06 -5.38
C LYS A 120 -19.03 -17.53 -5.34
N PRO A 121 -20.02 -16.71 -4.92
CA PRO A 121 -19.84 -15.26 -4.85
C PRO A 121 -18.73 -14.85 -3.90
N ASP A 122 -18.63 -15.51 -2.72
CA ASP A 122 -17.62 -15.21 -1.71
C ASP A 122 -16.22 -15.60 -2.19
N ILE A 123 -16.08 -16.74 -2.85
CA ILE A 123 -14.82 -17.21 -3.43
C ILE A 123 -14.37 -16.25 -4.54
N VAL A 124 -15.27 -15.84 -5.44
CA VAL A 124 -14.97 -14.88 -6.50
C VAL A 124 -14.54 -13.53 -5.91
N SER A 125 -15.25 -13.03 -4.92
CA SER A 125 -14.91 -11.78 -4.22
C SER A 125 -13.52 -11.85 -3.57
N ALA A 126 -13.20 -12.96 -2.91
CA ALA A 126 -11.90 -13.20 -2.30
C ALA A 126 -10.79 -13.29 -3.37
N PHE A 127 -11.04 -13.91 -4.50
CA PHE A 127 -10.09 -13.98 -5.62
C PHE A 127 -9.83 -12.60 -6.25
N ILE A 128 -10.87 -11.83 -6.52
CA ILE A 128 -10.73 -10.44 -7.00
C ILE A 128 -9.88 -9.61 -6.02
N SER A 129 -10.09 -9.81 -4.73
CA SER A 129 -9.31 -9.12 -3.70
C SER A 129 -7.84 -9.57 -3.71
N ALA A 130 -7.57 -10.85 -3.91
CA ALA A 130 -6.23 -11.41 -4.01
C ALA A 130 -5.46 -10.87 -5.24
N GLU A 131 -6.11 -10.81 -6.39
CA GLU A 131 -5.54 -10.27 -7.63
C GLU A 131 -5.13 -8.81 -7.49
N LYS A 132 -5.91 -7.99 -6.78
CA LYS A 132 -5.53 -6.59 -6.46
C LYS A 132 -4.22 -6.47 -5.70
N PHE A 133 -3.85 -7.51 -4.95
CA PHE A 133 -2.56 -7.59 -4.25
C PHE A 133 -1.47 -8.28 -5.07
N GLY A 134 -1.77 -8.71 -6.30
CA GLY A 134 -0.85 -9.40 -7.20
C GLY A 134 -0.64 -10.87 -6.86
N LEU A 135 -1.54 -11.47 -6.06
CA LEU A 135 -1.55 -12.92 -5.83
C LEU A 135 -2.21 -13.62 -7.01
N TRP A 136 -1.57 -14.70 -7.47
CA TRP A 136 -2.22 -15.57 -8.44
C TRP A 136 -3.38 -16.32 -7.78
N VAL A 137 -4.50 -16.46 -8.50
CA VAL A 137 -5.67 -17.24 -8.09
C VAL A 137 -6.14 -18.15 -9.24
N PRO A 138 -6.72 -19.31 -8.93
CA PRO A 138 -7.19 -20.26 -9.96
C PRO A 138 -8.39 -19.73 -10.77
N GLY A 139 -9.11 -18.73 -10.28
CA GLY A 139 -10.27 -18.15 -10.93
C GLY A 139 -11.36 -19.19 -11.21
N GLU A 140 -12.01 -19.09 -12.36
CA GLU A 140 -13.07 -20.05 -12.79
C GLU A 140 -12.55 -21.47 -12.98
N ARG A 141 -11.25 -21.67 -13.17
CA ARG A 141 -10.63 -22.99 -13.32
C ARG A 141 -10.81 -23.85 -12.06
N ALA A 142 -10.93 -23.24 -10.90
CA ALA A 142 -11.18 -23.93 -9.64
C ALA A 142 -12.44 -24.80 -9.68
N TYR A 143 -13.46 -24.39 -10.44
CA TYR A 143 -14.73 -25.10 -10.56
C TYR A 143 -14.74 -26.19 -11.63
N GLN A 144 -13.67 -26.30 -12.41
CA GLN A 144 -13.49 -27.32 -13.46
C GLN A 144 -12.73 -28.55 -12.96
N LEU A 145 -12.27 -28.51 -11.70
CA LEU A 145 -11.55 -29.63 -11.11
C LEU A 145 -12.53 -30.78 -10.74
N PRO A 146 -12.06 -32.01 -10.74
CA PRO A 146 -12.91 -33.18 -10.44
C PRO A 146 -13.37 -33.19 -8.97
N ASP A 147 -12.62 -32.57 -8.07
CA ASP A 147 -12.99 -32.47 -6.66
C ASP A 147 -12.58 -31.11 -6.07
N ALA A 148 -13.04 -30.85 -4.83
CA ALA A 148 -12.78 -29.62 -4.11
C ALA A 148 -11.41 -29.58 -3.42
N SER A 149 -10.71 -30.71 -3.33
CA SER A 149 -9.52 -30.84 -2.47
C SER A 149 -8.43 -29.84 -2.85
N PHE A 150 -8.13 -29.70 -4.13
CA PHE A 150 -7.17 -28.74 -4.61
C PHE A 150 -7.50 -27.29 -4.24
N LEU A 151 -8.78 -26.91 -4.36
CA LEU A 151 -9.20 -25.58 -4.00
C LEU A 151 -9.12 -25.36 -2.48
N CYS A 152 -9.56 -26.32 -1.70
CA CYS A 152 -9.48 -26.28 -0.24
C CYS A 152 -8.02 -26.16 0.24
N GLU A 153 -7.13 -26.97 -0.30
CA GLU A 153 -5.72 -26.95 0.05
C GLU A 153 -5.06 -25.64 -0.34
N TYR A 154 -5.33 -25.14 -1.56
CA TYR A 154 -4.85 -23.84 -2.00
C TYR A 154 -5.29 -22.74 -1.05
N LEU A 155 -6.59 -22.62 -0.76
CA LEU A 155 -7.13 -21.59 0.11
C LEU A 155 -6.56 -21.70 1.53
N ARG A 156 -6.46 -22.90 2.06
CA ARG A 156 -5.93 -23.16 3.41
C ARG A 156 -4.46 -22.78 3.50
N PHE A 157 -3.64 -23.22 2.54
CA PHE A 157 -2.19 -23.02 2.57
C PHE A 157 -1.82 -21.55 2.34
N ILE A 158 -2.34 -20.95 1.28
CA ILE A 158 -2.10 -19.53 0.99
C ILE A 158 -2.68 -18.64 2.08
N GLY A 159 -3.89 -18.98 2.56
CA GLY A 159 -4.55 -18.28 3.66
C GLY A 159 -3.68 -18.24 4.91
N LYS A 160 -3.07 -19.36 5.30
CA LYS A 160 -2.16 -19.44 6.44
C LYS A 160 -0.93 -18.54 6.27
N LEU A 161 -0.27 -18.60 5.12
CA LEU A 161 0.91 -17.76 4.84
C LEU A 161 0.59 -16.27 4.91
N LEU A 162 -0.59 -15.87 4.43
CA LEU A 162 -1.05 -14.49 4.51
C LEU A 162 -1.35 -14.05 5.95
N GLU A 163 -1.98 -14.89 6.77
CA GLU A 163 -2.24 -14.61 8.19
C GLU A 163 -0.94 -14.48 8.99
N ASP A 164 0.02 -15.38 8.74
CA ASP A 164 1.32 -15.38 9.40
C ASP A 164 2.22 -14.21 8.94
N GLY A 165 1.78 -13.45 7.92
CA GLY A 165 2.52 -12.30 7.40
C GLY A 165 3.62 -12.65 6.40
N HIS A 166 3.68 -13.90 5.92
CA HIS A 166 4.65 -14.40 4.93
C HIS A 166 4.24 -14.07 3.48
N PHE A 167 3.98 -12.79 3.18
CA PHE A 167 3.38 -12.34 1.92
C PHE A 167 4.23 -12.69 0.68
N GLY A 168 5.56 -12.61 0.79
CA GLY A 168 6.46 -12.97 -0.30
C GLY A 168 6.44 -14.46 -0.62
N GLU A 169 6.30 -15.28 0.40
CA GLU A 169 6.19 -16.72 0.30
C GLU A 169 4.82 -17.13 -0.26
N ALA A 170 3.75 -16.53 0.26
CA ALA A 170 2.40 -16.73 -0.26
C ALA A 170 2.31 -16.50 -1.78
N ASN A 171 2.98 -15.44 -2.28
CA ASN A 171 2.99 -15.17 -3.72
C ASN A 171 3.79 -16.21 -4.52
N ARG A 172 4.94 -16.68 -4.01
CA ARG A 172 5.71 -17.75 -4.66
C ARG A 172 4.93 -19.05 -4.72
N GLU A 173 4.32 -19.42 -3.60
CA GLU A 173 3.52 -20.63 -3.51
C GLU A 173 2.25 -20.56 -4.37
N ALA A 174 1.57 -19.44 -4.41
CA ALA A 174 0.43 -19.24 -5.30
C ALA A 174 0.83 -19.48 -6.78
N LEU A 175 2.01 -19.03 -7.20
CA LEU A 175 2.55 -19.30 -8.54
C LEU A 175 2.96 -20.77 -8.75
N ALA A 176 3.42 -21.45 -7.70
CA ALA A 176 3.68 -22.88 -7.77
C ALA A 176 2.37 -23.68 -7.96
N TRP A 177 1.32 -23.31 -7.21
CA TRP A 177 -0.01 -23.90 -7.34
C TRP A 177 -0.60 -23.74 -8.75
N LYS A 178 -0.28 -22.66 -9.47
CA LYS A 178 -0.67 -22.48 -10.87
C LYS A 178 -0.35 -23.70 -11.73
N ARG A 179 0.84 -24.25 -11.55
CA ARG A 179 1.30 -25.43 -12.32
C ARG A 179 0.49 -26.68 -12.00
N TYR A 180 0.03 -26.84 -10.76
CA TYR A 180 -0.84 -27.95 -10.37
C TYR A 180 -2.22 -27.84 -11.03
N PHE A 181 -2.83 -26.65 -10.99
CA PHE A 181 -4.12 -26.40 -11.66
C PHE A 181 -4.04 -26.57 -13.18
N GLU A 182 -2.92 -26.21 -13.78
CA GLU A 182 -2.70 -26.41 -15.24
C GLU A 182 -2.53 -27.88 -15.60
N ARG A 183 -1.86 -28.68 -14.77
CA ARG A 183 -1.69 -30.12 -14.98
C ARG A 183 -2.98 -30.90 -14.74
N ALA A 184 -3.71 -30.60 -13.68
CA ALA A 184 -4.97 -31.24 -13.37
C ALA A 184 -6.05 -31.08 -14.48
N LYS A 185 -5.88 -30.09 -15.37
CA LYS A 185 -6.74 -29.88 -16.53
C LYS A 185 -6.33 -30.73 -17.75
N ALA A 186 -5.08 -31.14 -17.82
CA ALA A 186 -4.54 -31.86 -18.99
C ALA A 186 -4.75 -33.39 -18.92
N GLY A 187 -5.15 -33.93 -17.78
CA GLY A 187 -5.50 -35.35 -17.56
C GLY A 187 -6.99 -35.54 -17.44
#